data_fd71f6c585a68e2ccebab512543e0c3a
#
_entry.id   fd71f6c585a68e2ccebab512543e0c3a
#
_cell.length_a   1.000
_cell.length_b   1.000
_cell.length_c   1.000
_cell.angle_alpha   90.00
_cell.angle_beta   90.00
_cell.angle_gamma   90.00
#
_symmetry.space_group_name_H-M   'P 1'
#
loop_
_entity.id
_entity.type
_entity.pdbx_description
1 polymer ?
#
loop_
_entity_poly.entity_id
_entity_poly.type
_entity_poly.pdbx_seq_one_letter_code
_entity_poly.pdbx_strand_id
1 'polypeptide(L)'
;MDLFHDRAAALPELDHRGRVAALQQAVAGLDVDVTVISKLVNVRYLCGFTGSHALLVVGRHGALTLVTDGRYRDQAAQQLAEAGVDAALRVETAKFDEAVAEVIRESAGLGGEPIRLGLEADGVSWAEQRRYAEQFPDAHLEALSGLVEALRACKEPGEIARMELAAHIADQALADVIGSLHRQPTEREFAVELEVAMRRLGADGPSFETIVASGPNGALPHARPGPRRIERGDLVVLDFGALVAGYHSDMTRTV
;
A
#
# COMPACT_ATOMS: atom_id res chain seq x y z
N MET A 1 -1.50 25.89 16.06
CA MET A 1 -2.37 24.71 16.18
C MET A 1 -2.62 24.25 14.77
N ASP A 2 -2.13 23.08 14.46
CA ASP A 2 -1.86 22.67 13.07
C ASP A 2 -3.13 22.08 12.46
N LEU A 3 -3.79 22.83 11.59
CA LEU A 3 -5.07 22.46 10.93
C LEU A 3 -5.05 21.09 10.25
N PHE A 4 -3.88 20.60 9.85
CA PHE A 4 -3.73 19.32 9.16
C PHE A 4 -3.59 18.15 10.14
N HIS A 5 -2.93 18.31 11.28
CA HIS A 5 -2.87 17.30 12.33
C HIS A 5 -4.26 17.02 12.92
N ASP A 6 -5.06 18.07 13.17
CA ASP A 6 -6.44 17.93 13.63
C ASP A 6 -7.33 17.23 12.59
N ARG A 7 -7.10 17.47 11.28
CA ARG A 7 -7.82 16.79 10.20
C ARG A 7 -7.41 15.32 10.07
N ALA A 8 -6.14 14.98 10.25
CA ALA A 8 -5.68 13.59 10.23
C ALA A 8 -6.32 12.76 11.36
N ALA A 9 -6.50 13.36 12.54
CA ALA A 9 -7.17 12.72 13.68
C ALA A 9 -8.69 12.56 13.49
N ALA A 10 -9.29 13.33 12.58
CA ALA A 10 -10.74 13.33 12.30
C ALA A 10 -11.11 12.55 11.02
N LEU A 11 -10.19 11.79 10.45
CA LEU A 11 -10.47 11.02 9.22
C LEU A 11 -11.54 9.95 9.50
N PRO A 12 -12.54 9.78 8.60
CA PRO A 12 -13.51 8.71 8.72
C PRO A 12 -12.83 7.33 8.77
N GLU A 13 -13.45 6.42 9.51
CA GLU A 13 -12.99 5.03 9.56
C GLU A 13 -13.04 4.38 8.18
N LEU A 14 -12.16 3.38 7.98
CA LEU A 14 -12.16 2.55 6.79
C LEU A 14 -13.02 1.30 7.04
N ASP A 15 -13.84 0.92 6.08
CA ASP A 15 -14.70 -0.27 6.19
C ASP A 15 -13.93 -1.56 5.85
N HIS A 16 -12.96 -1.91 6.69
CA HIS A 16 -12.20 -3.15 6.52
C HIS A 16 -13.08 -4.40 6.53
N ARG A 17 -14.16 -4.42 7.34
CA ARG A 17 -15.11 -5.55 7.38
C ARG A 17 -15.84 -5.74 6.07
N GLY A 18 -16.37 -4.64 5.50
CA GLY A 18 -17.03 -4.68 4.20
C GLY A 18 -16.08 -5.11 3.08
N ARG A 19 -14.82 -4.68 3.12
CA ARG A 19 -13.77 -5.08 2.16
C ARG A 19 -13.46 -6.57 2.25
N VAL A 20 -13.32 -7.12 3.46
CA VAL A 20 -13.13 -8.56 3.69
C VAL A 20 -14.34 -9.36 3.22
N ALA A 21 -15.57 -8.92 3.53
CA ALA A 21 -16.78 -9.58 3.06
C ALA A 21 -16.88 -9.59 1.52
N ALA A 22 -16.54 -8.49 0.87
CA ALA A 22 -16.49 -8.41 -0.60
C ALA A 22 -15.43 -9.35 -1.20
N LEU A 23 -14.24 -9.44 -0.58
CA LEU A 23 -13.20 -10.39 -0.98
C LEU A 23 -13.68 -11.84 -0.82
N GLN A 24 -14.26 -12.19 0.32
CA GLN A 24 -14.78 -13.54 0.59
C GLN A 24 -15.87 -13.94 -0.43
N GLN A 25 -16.75 -12.99 -0.78
CA GLN A 25 -17.76 -13.21 -1.80
C GLN A 25 -17.12 -13.45 -3.19
N ALA A 26 -16.09 -12.67 -3.54
CA ALA A 26 -15.38 -12.84 -4.80
C ALA A 26 -14.65 -14.20 -4.85
N VAL A 27 -13.97 -14.60 -3.77
CA VAL A 27 -13.28 -15.90 -3.64
C VAL A 27 -14.27 -17.07 -3.72
N ALA A 28 -15.43 -16.96 -3.07
CA ALA A 28 -16.48 -17.99 -3.13
C ALA A 28 -17.02 -18.25 -4.56
N GLY A 29 -16.94 -17.24 -5.42
CA GLY A 29 -17.29 -17.33 -6.84
C GLY A 29 -16.20 -17.93 -7.73
N LEU A 30 -14.99 -18.13 -7.21
CA LEU A 30 -13.86 -18.72 -7.93
C LEU A 30 -13.82 -20.24 -7.72
N ASP A 31 -13.17 -20.92 -8.66
CA ASP A 31 -12.90 -22.35 -8.54
C ASP A 31 -11.57 -22.61 -7.83
N VAL A 32 -11.45 -22.08 -6.60
CA VAL A 32 -10.32 -22.26 -5.68
C VAL A 32 -10.83 -22.59 -4.27
N ASP A 33 -10.06 -23.34 -3.50
CA ASP A 33 -10.40 -23.72 -2.12
C ASP A 33 -9.84 -22.71 -1.11
N VAL A 34 -8.69 -22.12 -1.45
CA VAL A 34 -7.99 -21.15 -0.62
C VAL A 34 -7.24 -20.15 -1.51
N THR A 35 -7.19 -18.91 -1.07
CA THR A 35 -6.47 -17.83 -1.75
C THR A 35 -5.43 -17.22 -0.80
N VAL A 36 -4.23 -16.96 -1.32
CA VAL A 36 -3.17 -16.24 -0.59
C VAL A 36 -3.01 -14.84 -1.16
N ILE A 37 -3.25 -13.84 -0.31
CA ILE A 37 -2.99 -12.44 -0.59
C ILE A 37 -1.59 -12.11 -0.07
N SER A 38 -0.68 -11.78 -0.97
CA SER A 38 0.75 -11.60 -0.69
C SER A 38 1.23 -10.15 -0.80
N LYS A 39 0.55 -9.31 -1.61
CA LYS A 39 0.86 -7.89 -1.70
C LYS A 39 0.51 -7.17 -0.41
N LEU A 40 1.52 -6.62 0.27
CA LEU A 40 1.30 -5.91 1.55
C LEU A 40 0.31 -4.75 1.44
N VAL A 41 0.25 -4.08 0.30
CA VAL A 41 -0.75 -3.02 0.06
C VAL A 41 -2.18 -3.59 0.06
N ASN A 42 -2.39 -4.81 -0.44
CA ASN A 42 -3.67 -5.50 -0.42
C ASN A 42 -3.99 -6.04 0.97
N VAL A 43 -3.00 -6.58 1.68
CA VAL A 43 -3.15 -6.98 3.09
C VAL A 43 -3.56 -5.77 3.94
N ARG A 44 -2.86 -4.63 3.79
CA ARG A 44 -3.22 -3.38 4.48
C ARG A 44 -4.65 -2.92 4.15
N TYR A 45 -5.01 -2.93 2.88
CA TYR A 45 -6.36 -2.54 2.44
C TYR A 45 -7.45 -3.39 3.12
N LEU A 46 -7.22 -4.70 3.22
CA LEU A 46 -8.19 -5.65 3.75
C LEU A 46 -8.30 -5.64 5.28
N CYS A 47 -7.18 -5.56 5.98
CA CYS A 47 -7.17 -5.77 7.44
C CYS A 47 -6.40 -4.70 8.24
N GLY A 48 -5.96 -3.61 7.61
CA GLY A 48 -5.29 -2.51 8.29
C GLY A 48 -3.83 -2.78 8.68
N PHE A 49 -3.30 -3.98 8.45
CA PHE A 49 -1.93 -4.33 8.84
C PHE A 49 -0.89 -3.54 8.04
N THR A 50 0.04 -2.89 8.74
CA THR A 50 1.07 -2.00 8.14
C THR A 50 2.50 -2.52 8.25
N GLY A 51 2.69 -3.75 8.75
CA GLY A 51 4.01 -4.36 8.83
C GLY A 51 4.58 -4.71 7.46
N SER A 52 5.89 -4.96 7.41
CA SER A 52 6.62 -5.24 6.16
C SER A 52 6.68 -6.72 5.77
N HIS A 53 6.05 -7.60 6.53
CA HIS A 53 6.05 -9.03 6.25
C HIS A 53 4.78 -9.70 6.76
N ALA A 54 3.89 -10.07 5.86
CA ALA A 54 2.69 -10.85 6.15
C ALA A 54 2.09 -11.44 4.88
N LEU A 55 1.27 -12.48 5.07
CA LEU A 55 0.35 -13.04 4.09
C LEU A 55 -1.05 -13.12 4.72
N LEU A 56 -2.08 -12.89 3.92
CA LEU A 56 -3.46 -13.10 4.33
C LEU A 56 -4.02 -14.32 3.59
N VAL A 57 -4.35 -15.36 4.33
CA VAL A 57 -4.92 -16.60 3.78
C VAL A 57 -6.43 -16.55 3.92
N VAL A 58 -7.13 -16.76 2.80
CA VAL A 58 -8.59 -16.66 2.69
C VAL A 58 -9.14 -18.00 2.20
N GLY A 59 -9.80 -18.73 3.06
CA GLY A 59 -10.49 -19.97 2.70
C GLY A 59 -11.81 -19.70 2.00
N ARG A 60 -12.22 -20.58 1.10
CA ARG A 60 -13.48 -20.50 0.34
C ARG A 60 -14.73 -20.34 1.22
N HIS A 61 -14.70 -20.92 2.45
CA HIS A 61 -15.80 -20.89 3.39
C HIS A 61 -15.71 -19.74 4.41
N GLY A 62 -14.89 -18.72 4.13
CA GLY A 62 -14.80 -17.51 4.93
C GLY A 62 -13.75 -17.52 6.02
N ALA A 63 -12.97 -18.60 6.18
CA ALA A 63 -11.81 -18.59 7.07
C ALA A 63 -10.82 -17.50 6.62
N LEU A 64 -10.33 -16.72 7.59
CA LEU A 64 -9.38 -15.64 7.35
C LEU A 64 -8.24 -15.72 8.37
N THR A 65 -7.01 -15.81 7.90
CA THR A 65 -5.83 -15.89 8.77
C THR A 65 -4.75 -14.96 8.29
N LEU A 66 -4.31 -14.04 9.16
CA LEU A 66 -3.12 -13.23 8.95
C LEU A 66 -1.91 -14.01 9.47
N VAL A 67 -0.96 -14.32 8.59
CA VAL A 67 0.31 -14.96 8.95
C VAL A 67 1.40 -13.89 8.91
N THR A 68 2.14 -13.73 10.01
CA THR A 68 3.24 -12.77 10.12
C THR A 68 4.37 -13.30 10.99
N ASP A 69 5.49 -12.59 11.08
CA ASP A 69 6.60 -12.98 11.94
C ASP A 69 6.54 -12.32 13.35
N GLY A 70 7.43 -12.77 14.24
CA GLY A 70 7.46 -12.35 15.64
C GLY A 70 7.65 -10.86 15.88
N ARG A 71 8.22 -10.12 14.94
CA ARG A 71 8.40 -8.65 15.03
C ARG A 71 7.06 -7.91 15.07
N TYR A 72 6.04 -8.50 14.47
CA TYR A 72 4.73 -7.86 14.26
C TYR A 72 3.61 -8.46 15.11
N ARG A 73 3.91 -9.35 16.07
CA ARG A 73 2.90 -10.02 16.92
C ARG A 73 1.89 -9.03 17.52
N ASP A 74 2.38 -8.08 18.28
CA ASP A 74 1.53 -7.15 19.03
C ASP A 74 0.87 -6.13 18.10
N GLN A 75 1.63 -5.63 17.11
CA GLN A 75 1.11 -4.71 16.10
C GLN A 75 -0.02 -5.35 15.29
N ALA A 76 0.14 -6.59 14.84
CA ALA A 76 -0.88 -7.28 14.06
C ALA A 76 -2.14 -7.52 14.89
N ALA A 77 -2.00 -7.96 16.13
CA ALA A 77 -3.15 -8.16 17.04
C ALA A 77 -3.92 -6.86 17.27
N GLN A 78 -3.20 -5.76 17.53
CA GLN A 78 -3.79 -4.46 17.75
C GLN A 78 -4.51 -3.95 16.48
N GLN A 79 -3.84 -4.00 15.32
CA GLN A 79 -4.39 -3.47 14.07
C GLN A 79 -5.60 -4.26 13.56
N LEU A 80 -5.62 -5.60 13.72
CA LEU A 80 -6.80 -6.41 13.43
C LEU A 80 -7.99 -6.02 14.32
N ALA A 81 -7.75 -5.80 15.61
CA ALA A 81 -8.78 -5.39 16.56
C ALA A 81 -9.33 -3.98 16.21
N GLU A 82 -8.44 -3.01 15.91
CA GLU A 82 -8.82 -1.65 15.49
C GLU A 82 -9.60 -1.66 14.17
N ALA A 83 -9.18 -2.46 13.20
CA ALA A 83 -9.90 -2.66 11.94
C ALA A 83 -11.22 -3.41 12.10
N GLY A 84 -11.46 -4.03 13.25
CA GLY A 84 -12.61 -4.86 13.54
C GLY A 84 -12.73 -6.09 12.65
N VAL A 85 -11.60 -6.57 12.11
CA VAL A 85 -11.55 -7.74 11.23
C VAL A 85 -11.39 -9.01 12.07
N ASP A 86 -12.33 -9.93 11.90
CA ASP A 86 -12.27 -11.26 12.54
C ASP A 86 -11.37 -12.19 11.73
N ALA A 87 -10.07 -12.09 12.00
CA ALA A 87 -9.05 -12.94 11.39
C ALA A 87 -8.23 -13.64 12.48
N ALA A 88 -7.96 -14.93 12.27
CA ALA A 88 -6.97 -15.62 13.09
C ALA A 88 -5.58 -15.00 12.85
N LEU A 89 -4.75 -14.96 13.91
CA LEU A 89 -3.38 -14.47 13.83
C LEU A 89 -2.40 -15.64 14.04
N ARG A 90 -1.63 -15.97 13.01
CA ARG A 90 -0.54 -16.95 13.11
C ARG A 90 0.79 -16.20 13.09
N VAL A 91 1.58 -16.38 14.13
CA VAL A 91 2.89 -15.73 14.27
C VAL A 91 3.99 -16.78 14.27
N GLU A 92 4.85 -16.77 13.25
CA GLU A 92 5.96 -17.71 13.14
C GLU A 92 7.15 -17.02 12.46
N THR A 93 8.34 -17.19 12.99
CA THR A 93 9.55 -16.54 12.46
C THR A 93 10.50 -17.53 11.79
N ALA A 94 10.84 -18.61 12.50
CA ALA A 94 11.87 -19.54 12.04
C ALA A 94 11.37 -20.48 10.92
N LYS A 95 10.08 -20.79 10.92
CA LYS A 95 9.41 -21.74 10.03
C LYS A 95 8.21 -21.10 9.34
N PHE A 96 8.41 -19.88 8.84
CA PHE A 96 7.33 -19.08 8.27
C PHE A 96 6.63 -19.80 7.12
N ASP A 97 7.38 -20.34 6.16
CA ASP A 97 6.81 -21.05 5.00
C ASP A 97 6.06 -22.33 5.42
N GLU A 98 6.54 -23.05 6.47
CA GLU A 98 5.84 -24.22 7.02
C GLU A 98 4.51 -23.80 7.66
N ALA A 99 4.50 -22.72 8.45
CA ALA A 99 3.28 -22.18 9.07
C ALA A 99 2.26 -21.70 8.03
N VAL A 100 2.70 -21.05 6.97
CA VAL A 100 1.83 -20.69 5.84
C VAL A 100 1.22 -21.93 5.21
N ALA A 101 2.01 -22.97 4.96
CA ALA A 101 1.52 -24.21 4.38
C ALA A 101 0.50 -24.93 5.29
N GLU A 102 0.71 -24.90 6.63
CA GLU A 102 -0.27 -25.41 7.59
C GLU A 102 -1.59 -24.65 7.50
N VAL A 103 -1.55 -23.32 7.54
CA VAL A 103 -2.74 -22.46 7.45
C VAL A 103 -3.48 -22.66 6.12
N ILE A 104 -2.76 -22.83 5.01
CA ILE A 104 -3.36 -23.14 3.70
C ILE A 104 -4.15 -24.48 3.77
N ARG A 105 -3.54 -25.54 4.32
CA ARG A 105 -4.22 -26.84 4.45
C ARG A 105 -5.43 -26.79 5.38
N GLU A 106 -5.31 -26.09 6.50
CA GLU A 106 -6.42 -25.87 7.45
C GLU A 106 -7.58 -25.11 6.79
N SER A 107 -7.26 -24.06 5.99
CA SER A 107 -8.25 -23.21 5.33
C SER A 107 -8.90 -23.84 4.11
N ALA A 108 -8.21 -24.76 3.43
CA ALA A 108 -8.76 -25.51 2.30
C ALA A 108 -9.79 -26.57 2.70
N GLY A 109 -9.77 -27.00 3.97
CA GLY A 109 -10.65 -28.04 4.48
C GLY A 109 -10.11 -29.47 4.28
N LEU A 110 -10.68 -30.41 5.03
CA LEU A 110 -10.23 -31.83 5.04
C LEU A 110 -10.95 -32.65 3.95
N GLY A 111 -10.68 -32.42 2.68
CA GLY A 111 -11.42 -33.05 1.58
C GLY A 111 -10.75 -34.25 0.93
N GLY A 112 -9.46 -34.50 1.13
CA GLY A 112 -8.73 -35.60 0.47
C GLY A 112 -8.52 -35.43 -1.04
N GLU A 113 -9.06 -34.36 -1.63
CA GLU A 113 -8.83 -33.98 -3.02
C GLU A 113 -7.64 -32.98 -3.13
N PRO A 114 -7.00 -32.89 -4.31
CA PRO A 114 -5.97 -31.90 -4.55
C PRO A 114 -6.48 -30.47 -4.29
N ILE A 115 -5.73 -29.70 -3.50
CA ILE A 115 -6.09 -28.31 -3.15
C ILE A 115 -6.00 -27.43 -4.42
N ARG A 116 -7.01 -26.61 -4.65
CA ARG A 116 -6.98 -25.54 -5.64
C ARG A 116 -6.55 -24.25 -4.94
N LEU A 117 -5.27 -23.88 -5.10
CA LEU A 117 -4.64 -22.76 -4.42
C LEU A 117 -4.54 -21.54 -5.33
N GLY A 118 -5.30 -20.51 -5.01
CA GLY A 118 -5.24 -19.21 -5.68
C GLY A 118 -4.07 -18.35 -5.16
N LEU A 119 -3.26 -17.82 -6.04
CA LEU A 119 -2.13 -16.94 -5.74
C LEU A 119 -2.26 -15.63 -6.50
N GLU A 120 -1.92 -14.50 -5.87
CA GLU A 120 -1.87 -13.21 -6.57
C GLU A 120 -0.80 -13.24 -7.67
N ALA A 121 -1.22 -13.26 -8.94
CA ALA A 121 -0.34 -13.39 -10.09
C ALA A 121 0.74 -12.30 -10.18
N ASP A 122 0.37 -11.07 -9.80
CA ASP A 122 1.25 -9.90 -9.81
C ASP A 122 1.97 -9.67 -8.47
N GLY A 123 1.71 -10.52 -7.46
CA GLY A 123 2.25 -10.40 -6.10
C GLY A 123 3.24 -11.49 -5.72
N VAL A 124 3.16 -12.64 -6.39
CA VAL A 124 3.99 -13.82 -6.12
C VAL A 124 5.12 -13.89 -7.13
N SER A 125 6.36 -13.91 -6.66
CA SER A 125 7.51 -14.10 -7.52
C SER A 125 7.55 -15.53 -8.09
N TRP A 126 8.27 -15.74 -9.20
CA TRP A 126 8.48 -17.07 -9.76
C TRP A 126 9.12 -18.05 -8.77
N ALA A 127 10.01 -17.57 -7.89
CA ALA A 127 10.63 -18.40 -6.86
C ALA A 127 9.63 -18.82 -5.78
N GLU A 128 8.71 -17.93 -5.40
CA GLU A 128 7.64 -18.24 -4.45
C GLU A 128 6.64 -19.23 -5.05
N GLN A 129 6.24 -19.03 -6.29
CA GLN A 129 5.36 -19.97 -6.98
C GLN A 129 5.97 -21.39 -7.00
N ARG A 130 7.28 -21.50 -7.26
CA ARG A 130 7.96 -22.80 -7.22
C ARG A 130 7.96 -23.41 -5.82
N ARG A 131 8.18 -22.61 -4.77
CA ARG A 131 8.07 -23.10 -3.39
C ARG A 131 6.67 -23.62 -3.06
N TYR A 132 5.61 -22.93 -3.49
CA TYR A 132 4.25 -23.45 -3.35
C TYR A 132 4.05 -24.75 -4.09
N ALA A 133 4.54 -24.88 -5.32
CA ALA A 133 4.46 -26.13 -6.09
C ALA A 133 5.22 -27.29 -5.42
N GLU A 134 6.36 -27.03 -4.78
CA GLU A 134 7.14 -28.02 -4.03
C GLU A 134 6.46 -28.41 -2.71
N GLN A 135 5.83 -27.45 -2.00
CA GLN A 135 5.10 -27.69 -0.74
C GLN A 135 3.75 -28.39 -0.94
N PHE A 136 3.15 -28.21 -2.10
CA PHE A 136 1.85 -28.73 -2.50
C PHE A 136 1.92 -29.45 -3.86
N PRO A 137 2.61 -30.60 -3.95
CA PRO A 137 2.90 -31.24 -5.24
C PRO A 137 1.65 -31.70 -6.00
N ASP A 138 0.58 -31.99 -5.27
CA ASP A 138 -0.70 -32.43 -5.84
C ASP A 138 -1.70 -31.27 -6.03
N ALA A 139 -1.36 -30.04 -5.63
CA ALA A 139 -2.27 -28.90 -5.72
C ALA A 139 -2.34 -28.33 -7.14
N HIS A 140 -3.50 -27.81 -7.49
CA HIS A 140 -3.69 -26.95 -8.65
C HIS A 140 -3.43 -25.50 -8.26
N LEU A 141 -2.35 -24.90 -8.77
CA LEU A 141 -2.02 -23.49 -8.53
C LEU A 141 -2.72 -22.62 -9.58
N GLU A 142 -3.58 -21.72 -9.11
CA GLU A 142 -4.34 -20.81 -9.95
C GLU A 142 -3.81 -19.38 -9.82
N ALA A 143 -3.51 -18.75 -10.94
CA ALA A 143 -3.05 -17.36 -10.98
C ALA A 143 -4.25 -16.41 -10.92
N LEU A 144 -4.40 -15.66 -9.83
CA LEU A 144 -5.47 -14.68 -9.65
C LEU A 144 -4.95 -13.28 -9.90
N SER A 145 -5.45 -12.62 -10.95
CA SER A 145 -5.07 -11.25 -11.30
C SER A 145 -6.18 -10.27 -10.94
N GLY A 146 -5.79 -9.16 -10.30
CA GLY A 146 -6.68 -8.03 -10.08
C GLY A 146 -7.80 -8.24 -9.07
N LEU A 147 -7.78 -9.30 -8.27
CA LEU A 147 -8.86 -9.64 -7.34
C LEU A 147 -9.11 -8.53 -6.29
N VAL A 148 -8.08 -8.11 -5.58
CA VAL A 148 -8.17 -7.03 -4.59
C VAL A 148 -8.11 -5.66 -5.27
N GLU A 149 -7.36 -5.53 -6.35
CA GLU A 149 -7.27 -4.31 -7.14
C GLU A 149 -8.64 -3.86 -7.67
N ALA A 150 -9.52 -4.79 -8.05
CA ALA A 150 -10.88 -4.47 -8.45
C ALA A 150 -11.70 -3.84 -7.31
N LEU A 151 -11.54 -4.34 -6.07
CA LEU A 151 -12.16 -3.74 -4.89
C LEU A 151 -11.59 -2.34 -4.60
N ARG A 152 -10.28 -2.15 -4.75
CA ARG A 152 -9.58 -0.89 -4.55
C ARG A 152 -9.87 0.15 -5.63
N ALA A 153 -10.42 -0.24 -6.79
CA ALA A 153 -10.73 0.69 -7.88
C ALA A 153 -11.82 1.69 -7.49
N CYS A 154 -12.86 1.24 -6.77
CA CYS A 154 -13.93 2.09 -6.26
C CYS A 154 -13.62 2.48 -4.81
N LYS A 155 -13.37 3.79 -4.58
CA LYS A 155 -13.00 4.30 -3.27
C LYS A 155 -14.21 4.57 -2.40
N GLU A 156 -14.14 4.19 -1.14
CA GLU A 156 -15.12 4.56 -0.12
C GLU A 156 -14.84 5.96 0.46
N PRO A 157 -15.79 6.57 1.20
CA PRO A 157 -15.62 7.92 1.74
C PRO A 157 -14.37 8.09 2.62
N GLY A 158 -14.00 7.08 3.41
CA GLY A 158 -12.80 7.11 4.24
C GLY A 158 -11.49 7.14 3.43
N GLU A 159 -11.46 6.48 2.27
CA GLU A 159 -10.33 6.53 1.34
C GLU A 159 -10.24 7.90 0.66
N ILE A 160 -11.40 8.41 0.18
CA ILE A 160 -11.47 9.72 -0.47
C ILE A 160 -10.98 10.81 0.47
N ALA A 161 -11.41 10.82 1.73
CA ALA A 161 -10.96 11.80 2.72
C ALA A 161 -9.44 11.78 2.94
N ARG A 162 -8.79 10.61 2.90
CA ARG A 162 -7.33 10.48 2.98
C ARG A 162 -6.62 11.02 1.74
N MET A 163 -7.17 10.73 0.56
CA MET A 163 -6.64 11.26 -0.71
C MET A 163 -6.79 12.77 -0.78
N GLU A 164 -7.93 13.33 -0.35
CA GLU A 164 -8.16 14.77 -0.28
C GLU A 164 -7.19 15.44 0.69
N LEU A 165 -6.96 14.85 1.87
CA LEU A 165 -5.99 15.38 2.84
C LEU A 165 -4.58 15.36 2.25
N ALA A 166 -4.18 14.29 1.59
CA ALA A 166 -2.88 14.19 0.92
C ALA A 166 -2.71 15.28 -0.16
N ALA A 167 -3.75 15.51 -0.96
CA ALA A 167 -3.74 16.57 -1.99
C ALA A 167 -3.65 17.96 -1.36
N HIS A 168 -4.42 18.27 -0.31
CA HIS A 168 -4.36 19.54 0.39
C HIS A 168 -3.00 19.80 1.04
N ILE A 169 -2.37 18.78 1.63
CA ILE A 169 -1.02 18.90 2.19
C ILE A 169 -0.01 19.25 1.08
N ALA A 170 -0.07 18.60 -0.06
CA ALA A 170 0.83 18.86 -1.16
C ALA A 170 0.64 20.28 -1.73
N ASP A 171 -0.61 20.72 -1.94
CA ASP A 171 -0.92 22.09 -2.38
C ASP A 171 -0.38 23.15 -1.39
N GLN A 172 -0.62 22.97 -0.10
CA GLN A 172 -0.15 23.91 0.93
C GLN A 172 1.37 23.91 1.05
N ALA A 173 2.01 22.74 0.97
CA ALA A 173 3.47 22.64 1.01
C ALA A 173 4.11 23.43 -0.14
N LEU A 174 3.57 23.31 -1.37
CA LEU A 174 4.06 24.09 -2.48
C LEU A 174 3.83 25.60 -2.24
N ALA A 175 2.65 25.99 -1.79
CA ALA A 175 2.35 27.41 -1.49
C ALA A 175 3.33 28.01 -0.48
N ASP A 176 3.73 27.23 0.53
CA ASP A 176 4.65 27.67 1.57
C ASP A 176 6.09 27.85 1.07
N VAL A 177 6.52 27.01 0.11
CA VAL A 177 7.93 27.00 -0.35
C VAL A 177 8.18 27.66 -1.70
N ILE A 178 7.14 27.91 -2.52
CA ILE A 178 7.30 28.42 -3.89
C ILE A 178 8.11 29.74 -3.94
N GLY A 179 7.97 30.59 -2.93
CA GLY A 179 8.73 31.84 -2.78
C GLY A 179 10.24 31.64 -2.67
N SER A 180 10.69 30.44 -2.27
CA SER A 180 12.12 30.16 -2.13
C SER A 180 12.87 30.09 -3.45
N LEU A 181 12.16 29.93 -4.56
CA LEU A 181 12.73 29.97 -5.92
C LEU A 181 13.48 31.29 -6.21
N HIS A 182 13.10 32.40 -5.53
CA HIS A 182 13.82 33.66 -5.66
C HIS A 182 15.28 33.61 -5.18
N ARG A 183 15.62 32.63 -4.34
CA ARG A 183 16.99 32.41 -3.85
C ARG A 183 17.85 31.61 -4.83
N GLN A 184 17.27 31.20 -5.96
CA GLN A 184 17.92 30.35 -6.96
C GLN A 184 18.53 29.08 -6.35
N PRO A 185 17.76 28.27 -5.63
CA PRO A 185 18.24 27.01 -5.08
C PRO A 185 18.63 26.05 -6.22
N THR A 186 19.34 24.99 -5.90
CA THR A 186 19.45 23.86 -6.80
C THR A 186 18.12 23.09 -6.86
N GLU A 187 17.88 22.36 -7.94
CA GLU A 187 16.71 21.48 -8.06
C GLU A 187 16.58 20.57 -6.83
N ARG A 188 17.70 19.99 -6.36
CA ARG A 188 17.75 19.12 -5.18
C ARG A 188 17.40 19.85 -3.88
N GLU A 189 17.93 21.07 -3.69
CA GLU A 189 17.62 21.86 -2.49
C GLU A 189 16.13 22.19 -2.43
N PHE A 190 15.52 22.55 -3.56
CA PHE A 190 14.09 22.84 -3.61
C PHE A 190 13.23 21.60 -3.40
N ALA A 191 13.61 20.43 -3.98
CA ALA A 191 12.91 19.18 -3.75
C ALA A 191 12.89 18.79 -2.26
N VAL A 192 14.03 18.90 -1.59
CA VAL A 192 14.14 18.62 -0.14
C VAL A 192 13.29 19.60 0.67
N GLU A 193 13.32 20.90 0.33
CA GLU A 193 12.50 21.92 1.02
C GLU A 193 11.00 21.59 0.91
N LEU A 194 10.54 21.18 -0.27
CA LEU A 194 9.15 20.79 -0.53
C LEU A 194 8.76 19.52 0.24
N GLU A 195 9.60 18.49 0.24
CA GLU A 195 9.34 17.26 1.00
C GLU A 195 9.28 17.50 2.51
N VAL A 196 10.17 18.34 3.03
CA VAL A 196 10.15 18.74 4.46
C VAL A 196 8.88 19.53 4.78
N ALA A 197 8.41 20.38 3.88
CA ALA A 197 7.16 21.12 4.06
C ALA A 197 5.95 20.17 4.13
N MET A 198 5.86 19.17 3.22
CA MET A 198 4.80 18.16 3.27
C MET A 198 4.80 17.39 4.60
N ARG A 199 5.98 16.97 5.09
CA ARG A 199 6.07 16.28 6.40
C ARG A 199 5.68 17.16 7.57
N ARG A 200 6.04 18.45 7.56
CA ARG A 200 5.64 19.42 8.61
C ARG A 200 4.14 19.64 8.64
N LEU A 201 3.48 19.51 7.50
CA LEU A 201 2.02 19.60 7.38
C LEU A 201 1.30 18.28 7.71
N GLY A 202 2.03 17.23 8.09
CA GLY A 202 1.45 15.98 8.57
C GLY A 202 1.46 14.82 7.56
N ALA A 203 2.17 14.91 6.44
CA ALA A 203 2.39 13.77 5.57
C ALA A 203 3.32 12.73 6.21
N ASP A 204 3.03 11.46 6.03
CA ASP A 204 3.91 10.34 6.41
C ASP A 204 5.22 10.38 5.60
N GLY A 205 5.15 10.88 4.36
CA GLY A 205 6.26 11.00 3.43
C GLY A 205 5.84 11.56 2.08
N PRO A 206 6.77 11.64 1.11
CA PRO A 206 6.41 11.85 -0.27
C PRO A 206 5.70 10.62 -0.83
N SER A 207 4.81 10.83 -1.80
CA SER A 207 4.09 9.79 -2.53
C SER A 207 5.01 8.93 -3.39
N PHE A 208 5.98 9.60 -3.99
CA PHE A 208 6.98 9.07 -4.91
C PHE A 208 8.22 9.97 -4.90
N GLU A 209 9.25 9.63 -5.66
CA GLU A 209 10.47 10.45 -5.77
C GLU A 209 10.13 11.80 -6.42
N THR A 210 10.21 12.88 -5.66
CA THR A 210 9.88 14.25 -6.11
C THR A 210 10.72 14.65 -7.32
N ILE A 211 10.09 15.16 -8.38
CA ILE A 211 10.76 15.72 -9.54
C ILE A 211 10.78 17.24 -9.42
N VAL A 212 11.97 17.83 -9.57
CA VAL A 212 12.19 19.26 -9.77
C VAL A 212 13.12 19.39 -10.97
N ALA A 213 12.58 19.84 -12.08
CA ALA A 213 13.31 19.89 -13.35
C ALA A 213 13.23 21.29 -13.95
N SER A 214 14.36 21.99 -14.01
CA SER A 214 14.44 23.39 -14.44
C SER A 214 15.10 23.55 -15.80
N GLY A 215 14.62 24.52 -16.59
CA GLY A 215 15.16 24.84 -17.93
C GLY A 215 15.27 23.58 -18.80
N PRO A 216 16.47 23.21 -19.30
CA PRO A 216 16.64 22.04 -20.17
C PRO A 216 16.19 20.72 -19.56
N ASN A 217 16.30 20.56 -18.22
CA ASN A 217 15.90 19.34 -17.52
C ASN A 217 14.37 19.13 -17.55
N GLY A 218 13.58 20.21 -17.68
CA GLY A 218 12.13 20.14 -17.82
C GLY A 218 11.64 19.40 -19.08
N ALA A 219 12.53 19.13 -20.03
CA ALA A 219 12.22 18.30 -21.19
C ALA A 219 12.35 16.80 -20.93
N LEU A 220 12.83 16.40 -19.74
CA LEU A 220 13.03 15.01 -19.35
C LEU A 220 11.87 14.53 -18.46
N PRO A 221 11.01 13.60 -18.94
CA PRO A 221 9.81 13.19 -18.20
C PRO A 221 10.08 12.62 -16.79
N HIS A 222 11.25 12.00 -16.61
CA HIS A 222 11.67 11.37 -15.34
C HIS A 222 13.00 11.97 -14.85
N ALA A 223 13.12 13.29 -14.92
CA ALA A 223 14.29 14.00 -14.41
C ALA A 223 14.40 13.79 -12.91
N ARG A 224 15.64 13.59 -12.43
CA ARG A 224 15.93 13.57 -11.00
C ARG A 224 16.51 14.90 -10.57
N PRO A 225 16.07 15.48 -9.44
CA PRO A 225 16.58 16.74 -8.93
C PRO A 225 18.11 16.71 -8.77
N GLY A 226 18.78 17.56 -9.53
CA GLY A 226 20.23 17.62 -9.64
C GLY A 226 20.88 18.79 -8.91
N PRO A 227 22.18 19.01 -9.12
CA PRO A 227 22.91 20.17 -8.61
C PRO A 227 22.70 21.43 -9.48
N ARG A 228 21.93 21.37 -10.57
CA ARG A 228 21.61 22.53 -11.40
C ARG A 228 20.90 23.58 -10.56
N ARG A 229 21.37 24.83 -10.63
CA ARG A 229 20.67 25.97 -10.03
C ARG A 229 19.49 26.37 -10.91
N ILE A 230 18.38 26.66 -10.26
CA ILE A 230 17.19 27.21 -10.91
C ILE A 230 17.47 28.68 -11.22
N GLU A 231 17.42 29.07 -12.47
CA GLU A 231 17.77 30.43 -12.94
C GLU A 231 16.49 31.25 -13.25
N ARG A 232 16.62 32.56 -13.23
CA ARG A 232 15.51 33.44 -13.62
C ARG A 232 15.17 33.25 -15.09
N GLY A 233 13.90 32.96 -15.36
CA GLY A 233 13.38 32.68 -16.70
C GLY A 233 13.36 31.20 -17.06
N ASP A 234 13.86 30.30 -16.20
CA ASP A 234 13.61 28.90 -16.38
C ASP A 234 12.11 28.58 -16.18
N LEU A 235 11.58 27.68 -16.98
CA LEU A 235 10.38 26.93 -16.62
C LEU A 235 10.81 25.80 -15.70
N VAL A 236 10.13 25.67 -14.57
CA VAL A 236 10.41 24.64 -13.56
C VAL A 236 9.24 23.69 -13.46
N VAL A 237 9.44 22.46 -13.86
CA VAL A 237 8.47 21.37 -13.69
C VAL A 237 8.65 20.79 -12.29
N LEU A 238 7.57 20.81 -11.53
CA LEU A 238 7.46 20.27 -10.17
C LEU A 238 6.44 19.13 -10.22
N ASP A 239 6.90 17.88 -9.98
CA ASP A 239 6.04 16.71 -9.92
C ASP A 239 6.25 16.04 -8.58
N PHE A 240 5.20 16.02 -7.76
CA PHE A 240 5.28 15.68 -6.34
C PHE A 240 3.93 15.26 -5.78
N GLY A 241 3.95 14.63 -4.62
CA GLY A 241 2.75 14.25 -3.90
C GLY A 241 3.04 13.88 -2.45
N ALA A 242 2.01 13.92 -1.62
CA ALA A 242 2.06 13.55 -0.21
C ALA A 242 1.47 12.17 0.02
N LEU A 243 2.03 11.42 0.96
CA LEU A 243 1.51 10.17 1.49
C LEU A 243 0.83 10.41 2.83
N VAL A 244 -0.43 10.01 2.97
CA VAL A 244 -1.20 10.13 4.22
C VAL A 244 -1.93 8.83 4.51
N ALA A 245 -1.62 8.20 5.62
CA ALA A 245 -2.24 6.95 6.07
C ALA A 245 -2.30 5.85 4.99
N GLY A 246 -1.29 5.82 4.09
CA GLY A 246 -1.17 4.87 2.98
C GLY A 246 -1.88 5.27 1.70
N TYR A 247 -2.44 6.47 1.63
CA TYR A 247 -3.06 7.05 0.43
C TYR A 247 -2.18 8.16 -0.15
N HIS A 248 -2.13 8.23 -1.45
CA HIS A 248 -1.21 9.07 -2.20
C HIS A 248 -1.97 10.20 -2.89
N SER A 249 -1.37 11.41 -2.91
CA SER A 249 -1.67 12.41 -3.91
C SER A 249 -0.57 12.42 -4.98
N ASP A 250 -0.91 12.98 -6.12
CA ASP A 250 -0.05 13.10 -7.29
C ASP A 250 -0.43 14.37 -8.03
N MET A 251 0.53 15.28 -8.20
CA MET A 251 0.29 16.53 -8.93
C MET A 251 1.54 17.05 -9.60
N THR A 252 1.35 17.64 -10.77
CA THR A 252 2.39 18.36 -11.50
C THR A 252 2.03 19.83 -11.64
N ARG A 253 3.01 20.72 -11.45
CA ARG A 253 2.92 22.17 -11.70
C ARG A 253 4.14 22.63 -12.49
N THR A 254 3.93 23.59 -13.37
CA THR A 254 5.03 24.29 -14.04
C THR A 254 4.97 25.77 -13.67
N VAL A 255 6.06 26.29 -13.19
CA VAL A 255 6.20 27.68 -12.73
C VAL A 255 7.34 28.38 -13.45
#